data_5a3f12b3001e4324d17f1d773ff918d4
#
_entry.id   5a3f12b3001e4324d17f1d773ff918d4
#
_cell.length_a   1.000
_cell.length_b   1.000
_cell.length_c   1.000
_cell.angle_alpha   90.00
_cell.angle_beta   90.00
_cell.angle_gamma   90.00
#
_symmetry.space_group_name_H-M   'P 1'
#
loop_
_entity.id
_entity.type
_entity.pdbx_description
1 polymer ?
#
loop_
_entity_poly.entity_id
_entity_poly.type
_entity_poly.pdbx_seq_one_letter_code
_entity_poly.pdbx_strand_id
1 'polypeptide(L)'
;MNIKNEDVKELIAEIPDGHKHIRTTITLLDGTEMTFQEATIANLVRAYISIKTHPLLSRVLLSATRLDKRKDGYAEWQLLER
;
A
#
# COMPACT_ATOMS: atom_id res chain seq x y z
N MET A 1 0.36 8.20 11.64
CA MET A 1 -1.02 8.44 11.18
C MET A 1 -1.84 7.18 11.35
N ASN A 2 -2.93 7.25 12.07
CA ASN A 2 -3.86 6.13 12.18
C ASN A 2 -4.99 6.33 11.18
N ILE A 3 -5.09 5.41 10.22
CA ILE A 3 -6.14 5.44 9.21
C ILE A 3 -7.17 4.37 9.58
N LYS A 4 -8.41 4.81 9.76
CA LYS A 4 -9.52 3.91 10.03
C LYS A 4 -10.28 3.62 8.73
N ASN A 5 -11.04 2.55 8.71
CA ASN A 5 -11.83 2.21 7.53
C ASN A 5 -12.75 3.35 7.10
N GLU A 6 -13.32 4.07 8.05
CA GLU A 6 -14.19 5.21 7.76
C GLU A 6 -13.47 6.41 7.15
N ASP A 7 -12.14 6.47 7.23
CA ASP A 7 -11.36 7.55 6.62
C ASP A 7 -11.10 7.32 5.13
N VAL A 8 -11.35 6.11 4.63
CA VAL A 8 -11.12 5.76 3.24
C VAL A 8 -12.32 6.17 2.40
N LYS A 9 -12.09 7.05 1.43
CA LYS A 9 -13.11 7.48 0.49
C LYS A 9 -13.24 6.51 -0.68
N GLU A 10 -12.10 6.05 -1.21
CA GLU A 10 -12.07 5.25 -2.41
C GLU A 10 -10.79 4.42 -2.46
N LEU A 11 -10.90 3.23 -3.03
CA LEU A 11 -9.75 2.38 -3.32
C LEU A 11 -9.89 1.89 -4.76
N ILE A 12 -8.87 2.15 -5.57
CA ILE A 12 -8.83 1.72 -6.96
C ILE A 12 -7.61 0.83 -7.17
N ALA A 13 -7.82 -0.36 -7.71
CA ALA A 13 -6.76 -1.23 -8.16
C ALA A 13 -6.93 -1.42 -9.67
N GLU A 14 -5.93 -1.00 -10.43
CA GLU A 14 -6.03 -1.02 -11.89
C GLU A 14 -4.67 -1.23 -12.53
N ILE A 15 -4.68 -1.62 -13.81
CA ILE A 15 -3.49 -1.59 -14.65
C ILE A 15 -3.61 -0.32 -15.50
N PRO A 16 -2.83 0.74 -15.20
CA PRO A 16 -2.92 1.98 -15.97
C PRO A 16 -2.53 1.75 -17.44
N ASP A 17 -3.08 2.58 -18.32
CA ASP A 17 -2.76 2.50 -19.74
C ASP A 17 -1.25 2.57 -19.99
N GLY A 18 -0.76 1.65 -20.81
CA GLY A 18 0.66 1.58 -21.12
C GLY A 18 1.52 0.90 -20.05
N HIS A 19 0.92 0.42 -18.96
CA HIS A 19 1.62 -0.27 -17.89
C HIS A 19 1.32 -1.76 -17.93
N LYS A 20 2.19 -2.54 -17.27
CA LYS A 20 2.04 -4.01 -17.20
C LYS A 20 1.58 -4.46 -15.82
N HIS A 21 1.79 -3.65 -14.80
CA HIS A 21 1.57 -4.04 -13.40
C HIS A 21 0.42 -3.27 -12.78
N ILE A 22 -0.20 -3.90 -11.80
CA ILE A 22 -1.29 -3.31 -11.05
C ILE A 22 -0.76 -2.15 -10.19
N ARG A 23 -1.53 -1.08 -10.15
CA ARG A 23 -1.28 0.04 -9.25
C ARG A 23 -2.52 0.25 -8.40
N THR A 24 -2.34 0.36 -7.09
CA THR A 24 -3.45 0.54 -6.16
C THR A 24 -3.36 1.93 -5.53
N THR A 25 -4.45 2.67 -5.60
CA THR A 25 -4.52 4.00 -5.01
C THR A 25 -5.62 4.04 -3.96
N ILE A 26 -5.26 4.49 -2.77
CA ILE A 26 -6.19 4.71 -1.67
C ILE A 26 -6.37 6.21 -1.53
N THR A 27 -7.61 6.68 -1.62
CA THR A 27 -7.96 8.09 -1.43
C THR A 27 -8.68 8.25 -0.10
N LEU A 28 -8.21 9.16 0.73
CA LEU A 28 -8.83 9.45 2.02
C LEU A 28 -9.84 10.58 1.88
N LEU A 29 -10.70 10.72 2.89
CA LEU A 29 -11.73 11.75 2.90
C LEU A 29 -11.17 13.18 2.84
N ASP A 30 -9.95 13.38 3.35
CA ASP A 30 -9.30 14.70 3.31
C ASP A 30 -8.64 14.99 1.96
N GLY A 31 -8.73 14.08 0.98
CA GLY A 31 -8.14 14.24 -0.33
C GLY A 31 -6.74 13.67 -0.46
N THR A 32 -6.16 13.14 0.61
CA THR A 32 -4.84 12.48 0.56
C THR A 32 -4.92 11.22 -0.30
N GLU A 33 -3.97 11.05 -1.20
CA GLU A 33 -3.86 9.87 -2.04
C GLU A 33 -2.55 9.13 -1.74
N MET A 34 -2.64 7.81 -1.59
CA MET A 34 -1.48 6.94 -1.42
C MET A 34 -1.51 5.90 -2.53
N THR A 35 -0.43 5.82 -3.30
CA THR A 35 -0.32 4.90 -4.42
C THR A 35 0.73 3.85 -4.13
N PHE A 36 0.37 2.59 -4.33
CA PHE A 36 1.25 1.45 -4.11
C PHE A 36 1.41 0.66 -5.41
N GLN A 37 2.65 0.26 -5.68
CA GLN A 37 2.96 -0.59 -6.82
C GLN A 37 2.58 -2.05 -6.52
N GLU A 38 2.46 -2.86 -7.58
CA GLU A 38 2.11 -4.27 -7.45
C GLU A 38 3.07 -5.01 -6.52
N ALA A 39 4.38 -4.76 -6.62
CA ALA A 39 5.36 -5.41 -5.76
C ALA A 39 5.14 -5.09 -4.28
N THR A 40 4.74 -3.86 -3.98
CA THR A 40 4.42 -3.44 -2.62
C THR A 40 3.22 -4.20 -2.08
N ILE A 41 2.16 -4.31 -2.87
CA ILE A 41 0.96 -5.04 -2.47
C ILE A 41 1.29 -6.52 -2.29
N ALA A 42 2.09 -7.10 -3.17
CA ALA A 42 2.52 -8.50 -3.05
C ALA A 42 3.27 -8.74 -1.74
N ASN A 43 4.14 -7.81 -1.33
CA ASN A 43 4.86 -7.92 -0.06
C ASN A 43 3.90 -7.85 1.14
N LEU A 44 2.90 -6.99 1.09
CA LEU A 44 1.89 -6.90 2.14
C LEU A 44 1.10 -8.20 2.25
N VAL A 45 0.72 -8.79 1.12
CA VAL A 45 -0.03 -10.05 1.10
C VAL A 45 0.83 -11.19 1.66
N ARG A 46 2.11 -11.27 1.30
CA ARG A 46 3.00 -12.29 1.86
C ARG A 46 3.14 -12.15 3.37
N ALA A 47 3.30 -10.92 3.87
CA ALA A 47 3.38 -10.68 5.30
C ALA A 47 2.09 -11.13 6.01
N TYR A 48 0.94 -10.81 5.42
CA TYR A 48 -0.36 -11.24 5.94
C TYR A 48 -0.45 -12.77 6.02
N ILE A 49 -0.11 -13.46 4.93
CA ILE A 49 -0.17 -14.92 4.88
C ILE A 49 0.79 -15.53 5.90
N SER A 50 2.00 -15.00 6.02
CA SER A 50 2.99 -15.49 6.97
C SER A 50 2.47 -15.44 8.41
N ILE A 51 1.86 -14.33 8.80
CA ILE A 51 1.30 -14.17 10.13
C ILE A 51 0.14 -15.12 10.35
N LYS A 52 -0.74 -15.26 9.36
CA LYS A 52 -1.94 -16.10 9.49
C LYS A 52 -1.64 -17.60 9.54
N THR A 53 -0.57 -18.02 8.88
CA THR A 53 -0.28 -19.45 8.75
C THR A 53 0.83 -19.94 9.67
N HIS A 54 1.59 -19.06 10.30
CA HIS A 54 2.72 -19.43 11.15
C HIS A 54 2.34 -19.24 12.63
N PRO A 55 2.28 -20.31 13.42
CA PRO A 55 1.73 -20.23 14.78
C PRO A 55 2.55 -19.37 15.74
N LEU A 56 3.84 -19.18 15.49
CA LEU A 56 4.71 -18.39 16.37
C LEU A 56 5.01 -17.00 15.83
N LEU A 57 4.54 -16.68 14.62
CA LEU A 57 4.81 -15.40 13.99
C LEU A 57 3.61 -14.48 14.17
N SER A 58 3.79 -13.41 14.90
CA SER A 58 2.72 -12.42 15.12
C SER A 58 3.00 -11.07 14.47
N ARG A 59 4.17 -10.93 13.84
CA ARG A 59 4.59 -9.64 13.31
C ARG A 59 5.60 -9.83 12.20
N VAL A 60 5.41 -9.08 11.10
CA VAL A 60 6.40 -8.94 10.04
C VAL A 60 6.68 -7.45 9.89
N LEU A 61 7.94 -7.07 9.92
CA LEU A 61 8.34 -5.68 9.81
C LEU A 61 8.65 -5.33 8.36
N LEU A 62 7.94 -4.34 7.84
CA LEU A 62 8.16 -3.80 6.50
C LEU A 62 8.66 -2.37 6.62
N SER A 63 9.66 -2.02 5.81
CA SER A 63 10.14 -0.64 5.72
C SER A 63 9.37 0.09 4.62
N ALA A 64 8.93 1.30 4.90
CA ALA A 64 8.27 2.14 3.92
C ALA A 64 9.24 3.19 3.40
N THR A 65 9.39 3.27 2.10
CA THR A 65 10.19 4.30 1.43
C THR A 65 9.29 5.08 0.49
N ARG A 66 9.28 6.39 0.65
CA ARG A 66 8.52 7.28 -0.23
C ARG A 66 9.29 7.45 -1.53
N LEU A 67 8.66 7.08 -2.64
CA LEU A 67 9.29 7.14 -3.96
C LEU A 67 9.05 8.46 -4.67
N ASP A 68 7.86 9.04 -4.52
CA ASP A 68 7.47 10.21 -5.29
C ASP A 68 6.43 11.03 -4.53
N LYS A 69 6.50 12.35 -4.70
CA LYS A 69 5.47 13.27 -4.25
C LYS A 69 5.22 14.28 -5.37
N ARG A 70 4.20 13.99 -6.17
CA ARG A 70 3.91 14.80 -7.37
C ARG A 70 3.10 16.05 -7.05
N LYS A 71 2.28 15.99 -6.03
CA LYS A 71 1.44 17.12 -5.59
C LYS A 71 1.07 16.93 -4.12
N ASP A 72 0.53 17.98 -3.52
CA ASP A 72 0.08 17.92 -2.13
C ASP A 72 -0.95 16.80 -1.96
N GLY A 73 -0.76 16.00 -0.95
CA GLY A 73 -1.63 14.88 -0.63
C GLY A 73 -1.40 13.62 -1.45
N TYR A 74 -0.51 13.66 -2.45
CA TYR A 74 -0.18 12.49 -3.27
C TYR A 74 1.20 11.97 -2.90
N ALA A 75 1.31 10.68 -2.68
CA ALA A 75 2.60 10.04 -2.43
C ALA A 75 2.59 8.60 -2.95
N GLU A 76 3.70 8.19 -3.53
CA GLU A 76 3.93 6.82 -3.95
C GLU A 76 4.91 6.17 -2.98
N TRP A 77 4.56 4.98 -2.48
CA TRP A 77 5.31 4.30 -1.44
C TRP A 77 5.76 2.93 -1.89
N GLN A 78 6.96 2.56 -1.47
CA GLN A 78 7.47 1.21 -1.59
C GLN A 78 7.69 0.62 -0.21
N LEU A 79 7.20 -0.60 0.01
CA LEU A 79 7.40 -1.32 1.26
C LEU A 79 8.37 -2.47 1.02
N LEU A 80 9.35 -2.58 1.90
CA LEU A 80 10.36 -3.63 1.85
C LEU A 80 10.33 -4.41 3.16
N GLU A 81 10.39 -5.73 3.05
CA GLU A 81 10.47 -6.63 4.20
C GLU A 81 11.85 -6.54 4.83
N ARG A 82 11.87 -6.47 6.14
CA ARG A 82 13.11 -6.47 6.92
C ARG A 82 13.38 -7.82 7.54
#